data_cb9a19832c4ba53a9c71607bca5d1ab0
#
_entry.id   cb9a19832c4ba53a9c71607bca5d1ab0
#
_cell.length_a   1.000
_cell.length_b   1.000
_cell.length_c   1.000
_cell.angle_alpha   90.00
_cell.angle_beta   90.00
_cell.angle_gamma   90.00
#
_symmetry.space_group_name_H-M   'P 1'
#
loop_
_entity.id
_entity.type
_entity.pdbx_description
1 polymer ?
#
loop_
_entity_poly.entity_id
_entity_poly.type
_entity_poly.pdbx_seq_one_letter_code
_entity_poly.pdbx_strand_id
1 'polypeptide(L)'
;MIKTKITEMLNIKHPIVQGGMHYVGFAEMAAAVSNAGGLGIITGLTQPTPDDLAKEIARCHEMTDKPFGVNLTFLPGFAAPDYPGYIKAIIEGGIKIVETAGRSPEAFMPPLKEAGIKVIHKCTSVRHALKAEKIGCDAASVDGFECGGHPGEDDIPNMILLPRAAEELKIPFIASGGMGNAQQLVAALAMGAEGINMG
;
A
#
# COMPACT_ATOMS: atom_id res chain seq x y z
N MET A 1 -19.52 -6.98 10.08
CA MET A 1 -18.47 -6.17 9.43
C MET A 1 -17.27 -6.18 10.38
N ILE A 2 -16.08 -6.53 9.90
CA ILE A 2 -14.86 -6.55 10.71
C ILE A 2 -14.32 -5.11 10.73
N LYS A 3 -14.28 -4.51 11.94
CA LYS A 3 -13.67 -3.19 12.15
C LYS A 3 -12.23 -3.37 12.65
N THR A 4 -11.29 -2.68 12.03
CA THR A 4 -9.88 -2.66 12.41
C THR A 4 -9.36 -1.23 12.29
N LYS A 5 -8.17 -0.95 12.83
CA LYS A 5 -7.54 0.37 12.67
C LYS A 5 -7.31 0.71 11.19
N ILE A 6 -7.05 -0.28 10.35
CA ILE A 6 -6.91 -0.09 8.90
C ILE A 6 -8.23 0.32 8.26
N THR A 7 -9.35 -0.35 8.59
CA THR A 7 -10.65 0.05 8.02
C THR A 7 -11.06 1.46 8.43
N GLU A 8 -10.77 1.85 9.67
CA GLU A 8 -11.07 3.20 10.17
C GLU A 8 -10.15 4.26 9.54
N MET A 9 -8.84 3.99 9.49
CA MET A 9 -7.86 4.92 8.93
C MET A 9 -8.07 5.19 7.45
N LEU A 10 -8.40 4.15 6.67
CA LEU A 10 -8.58 4.23 5.22
C LEU A 10 -10.03 4.52 4.80
N ASN A 11 -10.97 4.55 5.75
CA ASN A 11 -12.41 4.71 5.50
C ASN A 11 -12.95 3.66 4.50
N ILE A 12 -12.59 2.39 4.70
CA ILE A 12 -13.01 1.25 3.89
C ILE A 12 -13.88 0.29 4.68
N LYS A 13 -14.70 -0.51 3.98
CA LYS A 13 -15.66 -1.43 4.59
C LYS A 13 -15.02 -2.74 5.05
N HIS A 14 -14.06 -3.23 4.29
CA HIS A 14 -13.38 -4.51 4.50
C HIS A 14 -11.87 -4.29 4.65
N PRO A 15 -11.19 -4.98 5.58
CA PRO A 15 -9.75 -4.81 5.79
C PRO A 15 -8.93 -5.51 4.70
N ILE A 16 -9.20 -5.17 3.45
CA ILE A 16 -8.60 -5.76 2.26
C ILE A 16 -8.09 -4.65 1.37
N VAL A 17 -6.80 -4.72 1.05
CA VAL A 17 -6.11 -3.81 0.15
C VAL A 17 -5.69 -4.62 -1.09
N GLN A 18 -5.96 -4.11 -2.28
CA GLN A 18 -5.33 -4.59 -3.51
C GLN A 18 -4.07 -3.77 -3.72
N GLY A 19 -2.92 -4.40 -3.57
CA GLY A 19 -1.62 -3.75 -3.69
C GLY A 19 -1.30 -3.30 -5.11
N GLY A 20 -0.32 -2.41 -5.22
CA GLY A 20 0.19 -1.99 -6.52
C GLY A 20 0.74 -3.17 -7.32
N MET A 21 0.32 -3.30 -8.57
CA MET A 21 0.75 -4.36 -9.50
C MET A 21 1.08 -3.72 -10.85
N HIS A 22 2.35 -3.84 -11.24
CA HIS A 22 2.85 -3.24 -12.49
C HIS A 22 2.12 -3.82 -13.70
N TYR A 23 1.63 -2.96 -14.58
CA TYR A 23 0.79 -3.29 -15.74
C TYR A 23 -0.55 -4.00 -15.44
N VAL A 24 -1.00 -4.03 -14.18
CA VAL A 24 -2.29 -4.61 -13.77
C VAL A 24 -3.13 -3.61 -12.99
N GLY A 25 -2.52 -2.87 -12.07
CA GLY A 25 -3.18 -1.91 -11.19
C GLY A 25 -3.55 -0.62 -11.91
N PHE A 26 -4.55 -0.69 -12.80
CA PHE A 26 -5.17 0.46 -13.47
C PHE A 26 -6.44 0.91 -12.78
N ALA A 27 -7.03 1.99 -13.24
CA ALA A 27 -8.25 2.59 -12.69
C ALA A 27 -9.41 1.59 -12.57
N GLU A 28 -9.58 0.70 -13.56
CA GLU A 28 -10.65 -0.32 -13.54
C GLU A 28 -10.51 -1.27 -12.36
N MET A 29 -9.31 -1.77 -12.11
CA MET A 29 -9.03 -2.67 -10.99
C MET A 29 -9.22 -1.92 -9.66
N ALA A 30 -8.63 -0.75 -9.54
CA ALA A 30 -8.72 0.06 -8.33
C ALA A 30 -10.16 0.42 -8.00
N ALA A 31 -10.92 0.90 -8.98
CA ALA A 31 -12.33 1.24 -8.80
C ALA A 31 -13.18 0.02 -8.44
N ALA A 32 -12.97 -1.14 -9.10
CA ALA A 32 -13.72 -2.37 -8.80
C ALA A 32 -13.54 -2.82 -7.36
N VAL A 33 -12.29 -2.82 -6.85
CA VAL A 33 -11.98 -3.18 -5.46
C VAL A 33 -12.57 -2.17 -4.48
N SER A 34 -12.44 -0.88 -4.76
CA SER A 34 -12.98 0.19 -3.91
C SER A 34 -14.51 0.14 -3.85
N ASN A 35 -15.18 -0.07 -4.98
CA ASN A 35 -16.63 -0.23 -5.04
C ASN A 35 -17.11 -1.48 -4.28
N ALA A 36 -16.29 -2.54 -4.21
CA ALA A 36 -16.57 -3.72 -3.39
C ALA A 36 -16.34 -3.48 -1.88
N GLY A 37 -15.73 -2.35 -1.50
CA GLY A 37 -15.52 -1.95 -0.10
C GLY A 37 -14.13 -2.26 0.46
N GLY A 38 -13.19 -2.68 -0.38
CA GLY A 38 -11.75 -2.72 -0.07
C GLY A 38 -11.05 -1.40 -0.42
N LEU A 39 -9.73 -1.39 -0.43
CA LEU A 39 -8.93 -0.32 -0.99
C LEU A 39 -8.29 -0.78 -2.30
N GLY A 40 -8.72 -0.22 -3.41
CA GLY A 40 -8.06 -0.39 -4.69
C GLY A 40 -6.88 0.58 -4.83
N ILE A 41 -5.82 0.17 -5.52
CA ILE A 41 -4.62 0.98 -5.70
C ILE A 41 -4.21 1.02 -7.16
N ILE A 42 -4.10 2.23 -7.71
CA ILE A 42 -3.49 2.49 -9.02
C ILE A 42 -1.98 2.35 -8.89
N THR A 43 -1.34 1.63 -9.81
CA THR A 43 0.12 1.54 -9.86
C THR A 43 0.70 2.74 -10.61
N GLY A 44 1.26 3.69 -9.87
CA GLY A 44 1.70 4.97 -10.42
C GLY A 44 2.73 4.82 -11.53
N LEU A 45 3.77 4.02 -11.33
CA LEU A 45 4.85 3.84 -12.31
C LEU A 45 4.48 2.97 -13.54
N THR A 46 3.27 2.43 -13.59
CA THR A 46 2.72 1.87 -14.84
C THR A 46 2.39 3.00 -15.83
N GLN A 47 2.11 4.18 -15.31
CA GLN A 47 1.89 5.37 -16.12
C GLN A 47 3.26 5.97 -16.50
N PRO A 48 3.54 6.18 -17.81
CA PRO A 48 4.86 6.60 -18.28
C PRO A 48 5.32 7.96 -17.75
N THR A 49 4.37 8.86 -17.47
CA THR A 49 4.64 10.23 -17.01
C THR A 49 3.71 10.63 -15.86
N PRO A 50 4.08 11.65 -15.07
CA PRO A 50 3.18 12.25 -14.08
C PRO A 50 1.83 12.71 -14.67
N ASP A 51 1.82 13.25 -15.89
CA ASP A 51 0.59 13.68 -16.57
C ASP A 51 -0.31 12.49 -16.92
N ASP A 52 0.26 11.36 -17.28
CA ASP A 52 -0.50 10.14 -17.54
C ASP A 52 -1.07 9.57 -16.24
N LEU A 53 -0.32 9.66 -15.12
CA LEU A 53 -0.87 9.31 -13.82
C LEU A 53 -2.03 10.25 -13.43
N ALA A 54 -1.93 11.54 -13.68
CA ALA A 54 -3.02 12.48 -13.41
C ALA A 54 -4.29 12.12 -14.19
N LYS A 55 -4.17 11.74 -15.46
CA LYS A 55 -5.29 11.26 -16.29
C LYS A 55 -5.89 9.96 -15.72
N GLU A 56 -5.04 9.02 -15.30
CA GLU A 56 -5.48 7.75 -14.73
C GLU A 56 -6.20 7.92 -13.39
N ILE A 57 -5.74 8.84 -12.54
CA ILE A 57 -6.44 9.23 -11.32
C ILE A 57 -7.81 9.83 -11.65
N ALA A 58 -7.88 10.77 -12.59
CA ALA A 58 -9.15 11.39 -13.02
C ALA A 58 -10.12 10.32 -13.54
N ARG A 59 -9.65 9.39 -14.37
CA ARG A 59 -10.43 8.26 -14.87
C ARG A 59 -10.96 7.36 -13.75
N CYS A 60 -10.17 7.11 -12.72
CA CYS A 60 -10.63 6.34 -11.56
C CYS A 60 -11.73 7.08 -10.77
N HIS A 61 -11.63 8.40 -10.63
CA HIS A 61 -12.67 9.22 -10.00
C HIS A 61 -14.00 9.19 -10.77
N GLU A 62 -13.99 8.96 -12.08
CA GLU A 62 -15.22 8.75 -12.87
C GLU A 62 -15.87 7.38 -12.60
N MET A 63 -15.09 6.39 -12.13
CA MET A 63 -15.55 5.01 -11.90
C MET A 63 -15.96 4.72 -10.45
N THR A 64 -15.52 5.53 -9.48
CA THR A 64 -15.80 5.33 -8.06
C THR A 64 -15.83 6.63 -7.27
N ASP A 65 -16.75 6.70 -6.31
CA ASP A 65 -16.80 7.72 -5.25
C ASP A 65 -16.15 7.22 -3.94
N LYS A 66 -15.62 6.01 -3.94
CA LYS A 66 -14.98 5.37 -2.78
C LYS A 66 -13.49 5.69 -2.69
N PRO A 67 -12.89 5.57 -1.48
CA PRO A 67 -11.45 5.74 -1.34
C PRO A 67 -10.67 4.77 -2.23
N PHE A 68 -9.65 5.29 -2.92
CA PHE A 68 -8.63 4.50 -3.59
C PHE A 68 -7.26 5.16 -3.37
N GLY A 69 -6.20 4.41 -3.62
CA GLY A 69 -4.83 4.87 -3.42
C GLY A 69 -4.00 4.83 -4.69
N VAL A 70 -2.77 5.31 -4.57
CA VAL A 70 -1.74 5.22 -5.62
C VAL A 70 -0.49 4.56 -5.04
N ASN A 71 0.09 3.62 -5.77
CA ASN A 71 1.37 3.00 -5.43
C ASN A 71 2.53 3.76 -6.09
N LEU A 72 3.58 4.00 -5.32
CA LEU A 72 4.89 4.45 -5.80
C LEU A 72 5.98 3.51 -5.31
N THR A 73 6.66 2.84 -6.24
CA THR A 73 7.74 1.91 -5.95
C THR A 73 9.09 2.56 -6.20
N PHE A 74 9.92 2.70 -5.17
CA PHE A 74 11.24 3.29 -5.24
C PHE A 74 12.31 2.23 -5.48
N LEU A 75 12.47 1.80 -6.73
CA LEU A 75 13.50 0.85 -7.13
C LEU A 75 14.70 1.55 -7.75
N PRO A 76 15.92 1.01 -7.57
CA PRO A 76 17.07 1.48 -8.30
C PRO A 76 16.89 1.18 -9.79
N GLY A 77 17.08 2.18 -10.65
CA GLY A 77 16.98 2.05 -12.10
C GLY A 77 18.09 2.86 -12.78
N PHE A 78 18.31 2.60 -14.08
CA PHE A 78 19.27 3.36 -14.88
C PHE A 78 18.86 4.83 -15.04
N ALA A 79 17.55 5.11 -15.02
CA ALA A 79 17.00 6.46 -14.94
C ALA A 79 15.96 6.48 -13.82
N ALA A 80 16.14 7.38 -12.86
CA ALA A 80 15.15 7.56 -11.79
C ALA A 80 13.89 8.20 -12.39
N PRO A 81 12.67 7.66 -12.10
CA PRO A 81 11.43 8.34 -12.43
C PRO A 81 11.36 9.74 -11.81
N ASP A 82 10.56 10.62 -12.41
CA ASP A 82 10.27 11.94 -11.84
C ASP A 82 9.34 11.81 -10.63
N TYR A 83 9.85 11.25 -9.51
CA TYR A 83 9.07 11.08 -8.29
C TYR A 83 8.43 12.37 -7.77
N PRO A 84 9.10 13.53 -7.78
CA PRO A 84 8.44 14.80 -7.43
C PRO A 84 7.22 15.11 -8.30
N GLY A 85 7.31 14.89 -9.61
CA GLY A 85 6.19 15.06 -10.53
C GLY A 85 5.03 14.10 -10.25
N TYR A 86 5.33 12.82 -10.00
CA TYR A 86 4.32 11.83 -9.61
C TYR A 86 3.63 12.21 -8.29
N ILE A 87 4.37 12.65 -7.29
CA ILE A 87 3.82 13.09 -6.00
C ILE A 87 2.93 14.32 -6.20
N LYS A 88 3.34 15.27 -7.04
CA LYS A 88 2.53 16.43 -7.38
C LYS A 88 1.21 15.99 -8.02
N ALA A 89 1.23 15.10 -9.01
CA ALA A 89 0.03 14.56 -9.65
C ALA A 89 -0.91 13.87 -8.65
N ILE A 90 -0.37 13.12 -7.70
CA ILE A 90 -1.11 12.47 -6.62
C ILE A 90 -1.81 13.51 -5.74
N ILE A 91 -1.10 14.55 -5.30
CA ILE A 91 -1.64 15.61 -4.43
C ILE A 91 -2.72 16.39 -5.15
N GLU A 92 -2.44 16.86 -6.38
CA GLU A 92 -3.37 17.64 -7.20
C GLU A 92 -4.60 16.81 -7.63
N GLY A 93 -4.42 15.49 -7.82
CA GLY A 93 -5.50 14.54 -8.08
C GLY A 93 -6.38 14.22 -6.87
N GLY A 94 -6.11 14.84 -5.71
CA GLY A 94 -6.93 14.68 -4.49
C GLY A 94 -6.79 13.34 -3.78
N ILE A 95 -5.78 12.54 -4.11
CA ILE A 95 -5.51 11.24 -3.47
C ILE A 95 -5.18 11.43 -1.99
N LYS A 96 -5.73 10.57 -1.15
CA LYS A 96 -5.54 10.60 0.31
C LYS A 96 -4.74 9.42 0.85
N ILE A 97 -4.45 8.42 0.02
CA ILE A 97 -3.76 7.20 0.42
C ILE A 97 -2.67 6.89 -0.60
N VAL A 98 -1.43 6.71 -0.13
CA VAL A 98 -0.30 6.30 -0.95
C VAL A 98 0.31 5.03 -0.36
N GLU A 99 0.43 4.01 -1.18
CA GLU A 99 1.26 2.84 -0.89
C GLU A 99 2.66 3.08 -1.45
N THR A 100 3.68 2.90 -0.65
CA THR A 100 5.08 2.99 -1.10
C THR A 100 5.76 1.63 -0.98
N ALA A 101 6.69 1.33 -1.86
CA ALA A 101 7.43 0.08 -1.87
C ALA A 101 8.90 0.30 -2.28
N GLY A 102 9.74 -0.70 -2.07
CA GLY A 102 11.16 -0.66 -2.40
C GLY A 102 11.98 0.11 -1.37
N ARG A 103 12.73 1.13 -1.80
CA ARG A 103 13.54 1.94 -0.88
C ARG A 103 12.67 2.80 0.04
N SER A 104 13.27 3.23 1.16
CA SER A 104 12.63 4.11 2.13
C SER A 104 11.99 5.35 1.47
N PRO A 105 10.73 5.68 1.75
CA PRO A 105 10.06 6.87 1.25
C PRO A 105 10.46 8.16 2.00
N GLU A 106 11.43 8.12 2.89
CA GLU A 106 11.79 9.19 3.85
C GLU A 106 11.94 10.57 3.18
N ALA A 107 12.59 10.63 2.01
CA ALA A 107 12.78 11.87 1.27
C ALA A 107 11.47 12.50 0.75
N PHE A 108 10.42 11.72 0.61
CA PHE A 108 9.14 12.13 0.05
C PHE A 108 8.02 12.23 1.11
N MET A 109 8.31 11.87 2.36
CA MET A 109 7.35 11.96 3.45
C MET A 109 6.86 13.40 3.70
N PRO A 110 7.72 14.45 3.70
CA PRO A 110 7.25 15.81 3.99
C PRO A 110 6.09 16.27 3.09
N PRO A 111 6.18 16.28 1.75
CA PRO A 111 5.09 16.75 0.90
C PRO A 111 3.82 15.87 1.02
N LEU A 112 3.96 14.56 1.22
CA LEU A 112 2.83 13.67 1.41
C LEU A 112 2.09 13.97 2.72
N LYS A 113 2.82 14.16 3.81
CA LYS A 113 2.25 14.46 5.14
C LYS A 113 1.63 15.87 5.17
N GLU A 114 2.26 16.84 4.55
CA GLU A 114 1.73 18.21 4.43
C GLU A 114 0.39 18.24 3.67
N ALA A 115 0.24 17.41 2.64
CA ALA A 115 -1.02 17.19 1.93
C ALA A 115 -2.06 16.35 2.69
N GLY A 116 -1.74 15.88 3.91
CA GLY A 116 -2.62 15.04 4.72
C GLY A 116 -2.79 13.62 4.20
N ILE A 117 -1.85 13.14 3.39
CA ILE A 117 -1.91 11.80 2.79
C ILE A 117 -1.48 10.74 3.80
N LYS A 118 -2.22 9.64 3.86
CA LYS A 118 -1.87 8.44 4.61
C LYS A 118 -0.90 7.60 3.80
N VAL A 119 0.23 7.23 4.41
CA VAL A 119 1.29 6.46 3.77
C VAL A 119 1.36 5.07 4.36
N ILE A 120 1.19 4.06 3.51
CA ILE A 120 1.40 2.64 3.82
C ILE A 120 2.72 2.23 3.16
N HIS A 121 3.69 1.74 3.92
CA HIS A 121 4.97 1.31 3.34
C HIS A 121 5.11 -0.21 3.35
N LYS A 122 5.44 -0.81 2.21
CA LYS A 122 5.70 -2.25 2.07
C LYS A 122 7.08 -2.60 2.63
N CYS A 123 7.10 -3.56 3.54
CA CYS A 123 8.28 -3.95 4.29
C CYS A 123 8.42 -5.47 4.33
N THR A 124 9.57 -5.99 3.98
CA THR A 124 9.86 -7.44 3.97
C THR A 124 10.51 -7.94 5.26
N SER A 125 10.70 -7.06 6.25
CA SER A 125 11.22 -7.41 7.57
C SER A 125 10.68 -6.47 8.64
N VAL A 126 10.66 -6.92 9.90
CA VAL A 126 10.28 -6.11 11.06
C VAL A 126 11.19 -4.88 11.19
N ARG A 127 12.49 -5.03 10.94
CA ARG A 127 13.45 -3.91 10.94
C ARG A 127 13.05 -2.79 9.96
N HIS A 128 12.60 -3.15 8.76
CA HIS A 128 12.14 -2.17 7.77
C HIS A 128 10.81 -1.54 8.20
N ALA A 129 9.90 -2.31 8.79
CA ALA A 129 8.62 -1.80 9.31
C ALA A 129 8.82 -0.82 10.49
N LEU A 130 9.74 -1.10 11.40
CA LEU A 130 10.13 -0.17 12.47
C LEU A 130 10.76 1.11 11.91
N LYS A 131 11.55 1.02 10.84
CA LYS A 131 12.05 2.23 10.17
C LYS A 131 10.91 3.01 9.52
N ALA A 132 9.96 2.36 8.87
CA ALA A 132 8.77 3.00 8.30
C ALA A 132 7.95 3.74 9.38
N GLU A 133 7.74 3.11 10.54
CA GLU A 133 7.12 3.75 11.70
C GLU A 133 7.90 5.00 12.13
N LYS A 134 9.22 4.89 12.28
CA LYS A 134 10.08 5.98 12.74
C LYS A 134 10.06 7.20 11.81
N ILE A 135 9.95 7.00 10.51
CA ILE A 135 9.90 8.10 9.52
C ILE A 135 8.49 8.66 9.32
N GLY A 136 7.47 8.17 10.06
CA GLY A 136 6.13 8.71 10.09
C GLY A 136 5.14 8.09 9.10
N CYS A 137 5.38 6.87 8.59
CA CYS A 137 4.35 6.13 7.87
C CYS A 137 3.15 5.86 8.80
N ASP A 138 1.94 5.86 8.24
CA ASP A 138 0.70 5.65 9.02
C ASP A 138 0.40 4.15 9.23
N ALA A 139 0.89 3.30 8.34
CA ALA A 139 0.83 1.84 8.45
C ALA A 139 1.99 1.17 7.73
N ALA A 140 2.24 -0.09 8.04
CA ALA A 140 3.14 -0.96 7.30
C ALA A 140 2.35 -2.04 6.55
N SER A 141 2.77 -2.40 5.33
CA SER A 141 2.41 -3.65 4.68
C SER A 141 3.57 -4.62 4.90
N VAL A 142 3.34 -5.67 5.68
CA VAL A 142 4.39 -6.62 6.05
C VAL A 142 4.32 -7.80 5.12
N ASP A 143 5.32 -7.90 4.25
CA ASP A 143 5.37 -8.84 3.14
C ASP A 143 6.23 -10.06 3.51
N GLY A 144 5.61 -11.21 3.76
CA GLY A 144 6.31 -12.48 3.87
C GLY A 144 6.93 -12.93 2.54
N PHE A 145 7.83 -13.89 2.58
CA PHE A 145 8.51 -14.36 1.38
C PHE A 145 7.57 -15.05 0.37
N GLU A 146 6.36 -15.41 0.79
CA GLU A 146 5.28 -15.95 -0.06
C GLU A 146 4.70 -14.91 -1.03
N CYS A 147 5.12 -13.63 -0.95
CA CYS A 147 4.63 -12.59 -1.83
C CYS A 147 5.05 -12.83 -3.29
N GLY A 148 4.16 -12.47 -4.23
CA GLY A 148 4.50 -12.43 -5.65
C GLY A 148 5.31 -11.18 -6.00
N GLY A 149 6.08 -11.22 -7.07
CA GLY A 149 6.86 -10.09 -7.57
C GLY A 149 8.25 -9.99 -6.94
N HIS A 150 8.49 -9.00 -6.11
CA HIS A 150 9.79 -8.76 -5.47
C HIS A 150 9.73 -9.16 -4.00
N PRO A 151 10.11 -10.40 -3.64
CA PRO A 151 10.26 -10.80 -2.24
C PRO A 151 11.44 -10.05 -1.60
N GLY A 152 11.49 -10.07 -0.27
CA GLY A 152 12.64 -9.55 0.46
C GLY A 152 13.91 -10.41 0.28
N GLU A 153 15.01 -9.91 0.82
CA GLU A 153 16.29 -10.65 0.84
C GLU A 153 16.25 -11.83 1.83
N ASP A 154 15.37 -11.75 2.84
CA ASP A 154 15.23 -12.76 3.87
C ASP A 154 14.03 -13.68 3.55
N ASP A 155 14.24 -15.00 3.56
CA ASP A 155 13.20 -16.00 3.33
C ASP A 155 12.33 -16.23 4.58
N ILE A 156 11.72 -15.15 5.11
CA ILE A 156 10.92 -15.21 6.34
C ILE A 156 9.43 -15.37 5.97
N PRO A 157 8.79 -16.50 6.34
CA PRO A 157 7.38 -16.72 6.10
C PRO A 157 6.50 -15.90 7.05
N ASN A 158 5.28 -15.60 6.59
CA ASN A 158 4.31 -14.82 7.36
C ASN A 158 3.98 -15.42 8.74
N MET A 159 4.01 -16.73 8.88
CA MET A 159 3.78 -17.41 10.18
C MET A 159 4.79 -17.00 11.27
N ILE A 160 5.97 -16.51 10.88
CA ILE A 160 6.99 -16.00 11.80
C ILE A 160 6.99 -14.48 11.83
N LEU A 161 6.88 -13.87 10.63
CA LEU A 161 7.03 -12.43 10.45
C LEU A 161 5.91 -11.62 11.09
N LEU A 162 4.63 -12.04 10.91
CA LEU A 162 3.48 -11.27 11.39
C LEU A 162 3.36 -11.23 12.92
N PRO A 163 3.47 -12.35 13.67
CA PRO A 163 3.47 -12.29 15.13
C PRO A 163 4.61 -11.40 15.68
N ARG A 164 5.79 -11.49 15.06
CA ARG A 164 6.92 -10.65 15.46
C ARG A 164 6.67 -9.17 15.18
N ALA A 165 6.06 -8.85 14.05
CA ALA A 165 5.65 -7.47 13.74
C ALA A 165 4.62 -6.94 14.75
N ALA A 166 3.66 -7.79 15.17
CA ALA A 166 2.66 -7.43 16.16
C ALA A 166 3.23 -7.13 17.55
N GLU A 167 4.34 -7.77 17.94
CA GLU A 167 5.03 -7.51 19.21
C GLU A 167 5.78 -6.18 19.22
N GLU A 168 6.28 -5.72 18.07
CA GLU A 168 7.22 -4.58 18.01
C GLU A 168 6.60 -3.29 17.46
N LEU A 169 5.66 -3.37 16.50
CA LEU A 169 5.09 -2.19 15.86
C LEU A 169 4.02 -1.53 16.73
N LYS A 170 4.00 -0.21 16.72
CA LYS A 170 2.96 0.62 17.35
C LYS A 170 1.93 1.12 16.34
N ILE A 171 2.34 1.28 15.07
CA ILE A 171 1.43 1.59 13.97
C ILE A 171 0.70 0.32 13.51
N PRO A 172 -0.52 0.42 12.96
CA PRO A 172 -1.19 -0.73 12.38
C PRO A 172 -0.40 -1.30 11.20
N PHE A 173 -0.52 -2.61 10.99
CA PHE A 173 0.05 -3.25 9.79
C PHE A 173 -0.95 -4.18 9.11
N ILE A 174 -0.76 -4.38 7.83
CA ILE A 174 -1.48 -5.34 7.00
C ILE A 174 -0.56 -6.48 6.58
N ALA A 175 -1.07 -7.70 6.55
CA ALA A 175 -0.33 -8.87 6.11
C ALA A 175 -0.33 -8.96 4.58
N SER A 176 0.82 -9.19 3.99
CA SER A 176 1.01 -9.35 2.55
C SER A 176 1.85 -10.58 2.25
N GLY A 177 1.63 -11.18 1.08
CA GLY A 177 2.27 -12.44 0.69
C GLY A 177 1.39 -13.66 1.00
N GLY A 178 1.03 -14.39 -0.05
CA GLY A 178 0.22 -15.60 0.05
C GLY A 178 -1.24 -15.41 0.45
N MET A 179 -1.73 -14.17 0.55
CA MET A 179 -3.10 -13.85 0.95
C MET A 179 -4.04 -13.91 -0.27
N GLY A 180 -5.05 -14.80 -0.24
CA GLY A 180 -5.96 -14.99 -1.36
C GLY A 180 -7.37 -15.44 -1.01
N ASN A 181 -7.68 -15.67 0.30
CA ASN A 181 -9.00 -16.12 0.71
C ASN A 181 -9.36 -15.69 2.14
N ALA A 182 -10.60 -15.98 2.56
CA ALA A 182 -11.13 -15.57 3.85
C ALA A 182 -10.42 -16.24 5.04
N GLN A 183 -9.98 -17.48 4.89
CA GLN A 183 -9.26 -18.20 5.94
C GLN A 183 -7.92 -17.53 6.24
N GLN A 184 -7.22 -17.08 5.21
CA GLN A 184 -5.95 -16.36 5.35
C GLN A 184 -6.16 -14.96 5.96
N LEU A 185 -7.25 -14.26 5.62
CA LEU A 185 -7.61 -13.03 6.32
C LEU A 185 -7.80 -13.26 7.82
N VAL A 186 -8.57 -14.30 8.19
CA VAL A 186 -8.78 -14.63 9.60
C VAL A 186 -7.47 -14.99 10.30
N ALA A 187 -6.62 -15.79 9.64
CA ALA A 187 -5.30 -16.14 10.17
C ALA A 187 -4.41 -14.89 10.37
N ALA A 188 -4.38 -13.98 9.41
CA ALA A 188 -3.63 -12.74 9.50
C ALA A 188 -4.11 -11.87 10.68
N LEU A 189 -5.42 -11.72 10.85
CA LEU A 189 -6.01 -11.00 11.99
C LEU A 189 -5.65 -11.67 13.32
N ALA A 190 -5.68 -13.00 13.39
CA ALA A 190 -5.29 -13.74 14.59
C ALA A 190 -3.80 -13.58 14.94
N MET A 191 -2.95 -13.32 13.94
CA MET A 191 -1.51 -13.03 14.11
C MET A 191 -1.21 -11.55 14.38
N GLY A 192 -2.25 -10.72 14.59
CA GLY A 192 -2.11 -9.32 14.97
C GLY A 192 -2.13 -8.31 13.83
N ALA A 193 -2.27 -8.75 12.57
CA ALA A 193 -2.48 -7.84 11.46
C ALA A 193 -3.87 -7.17 11.54
N GLU A 194 -4.01 -5.99 10.96
CA GLU A 194 -5.25 -5.22 10.92
C GLU A 194 -5.98 -5.33 9.55
N GLY A 195 -5.47 -6.19 8.68
CA GLY A 195 -6.00 -6.46 7.34
C GLY A 195 -5.02 -7.24 6.48
N ILE A 196 -5.35 -7.43 5.22
CA ILE A 196 -4.49 -8.09 4.24
C ILE A 196 -4.27 -7.21 3.01
N ASN A 197 -3.10 -7.39 2.39
CA ASN A 197 -2.77 -6.87 1.06
C ASN A 197 -2.66 -8.08 0.11
N MET A 198 -3.34 -8.02 -1.00
CA MET A 198 -3.41 -9.13 -1.94
C MET A 198 -3.36 -8.65 -3.40
N GLY A 199 -2.87 -9.51 -4.28
CA GLY A 199 -2.91 -9.33 -5.73
C GLY A 199 -4.21 -9.87 -6.34
#